data_1641e678cd87b888ff5880d397a63b03
#
_entry.id   1641e678cd87b888ff5880d397a63b03
#
_cell.length_a   1.000
_cell.length_b   1.000
_cell.length_c   1.000
_cell.angle_alpha   90.00
_cell.angle_beta   90.00
_cell.angle_gamma   90.00
#
_symmetry.space_group_name_H-M   'P 1'
#
loop_
_entity.id
_entity.type
_entity.pdbx_description
1 polymer ?
#
loop_
_entity_poly.entity_id
_entity_poly.type
_entity_poly.pdbx_seq_one_letter_code
_entity_poly.pdbx_strand_id
1 'polypeptide(L)'
;MIVSPCNAAKMSAKRMRSALVAGSALLCLLSAGQLWAFNLDDVSAKAKELAGQKFEAPRSNLPNEFRDMKFADYQKIRFLTEKAEWADQKTPFKLSFYHQGMHFDTPVKINEITANTVEEIKYDPTRFDFGDLKFDPKATEQLGYAGFRVLYPINKADKQDEIMTMLGASYFRVVGKGHTYGLSARGLAIDTALPSGEEFPRFREFWIQQPKPGDKHLVIFALLDSPRATGAYRLILRPGSDTIVDVKGQMYLRDKVGKLGIAPLTSMFLFGANQPSKVLNYRRELHDSSGLSIHAGNGEWIWRPLNNPKHLAVSNFSIENPRGFGLLQRGRDFSHYEDLDDRYDKRPSAWIEPKGEWGKGTVDLVEIPTADETNDNIVAFWSPEKMPEPGQPLEFAYRMHWTMDEAAIHAPDSAWVSQTLRSTGDVKQSNLIRQPDGSVAYLVDFEGPSLAALAPDADVRSQVSVGDNAELVENSVRYNPETKGWRLTLRMKIK
;
A
#
# COMPACT_ATOMS: atom_id res chain seq x y z
N MET A 1 72.30 -2.55 -16.74
CA MET A 1 73.44 -1.68 -16.43
C MET A 1 73.08 -0.99 -15.12
N ILE A 2 73.53 -1.47 -13.93
CA ILE A 2 74.79 -1.06 -13.31
C ILE A 2 74.71 0.48 -13.07
N VAL A 3 74.72 1.05 -11.87
CA VAL A 3 75.47 0.78 -10.60
C VAL A 3 74.89 1.65 -9.48
N SER A 4 74.80 1.10 -8.27
CA SER A 4 74.90 1.79 -6.93
C SER A 4 76.36 2.27 -6.77
N PRO A 5 76.77 3.09 -5.78
CA PRO A 5 76.60 2.87 -4.37
C PRO A 5 76.63 4.13 -3.44
N CYS A 6 76.14 3.94 -2.25
CA CYS A 6 76.75 4.13 -0.93
C CYS A 6 77.56 5.42 -0.62
N ASN A 7 77.21 6.15 0.45
CA ASN A 7 78.14 6.27 1.56
C ASN A 7 77.52 6.77 2.85
N ALA A 8 77.88 6.13 3.94
CA ALA A 8 77.59 6.45 5.32
C ALA A 8 78.62 7.41 5.89
N ALA A 9 78.23 8.26 6.83
CA ALA A 9 79.21 8.85 7.79
C ALA A 9 78.51 9.03 9.17
N LYS A 10 79.19 8.52 10.12
CA LYS A 10 78.92 8.40 11.56
C LYS A 10 79.25 9.70 12.35
N MET A 11 78.75 9.67 13.59
CA MET A 11 79.22 10.30 14.86
C MET A 11 78.72 11.72 15.07
N SER A 12 78.26 12.12 16.25
CA SER A 12 78.81 11.93 17.62
C SER A 12 77.78 12.33 18.67
N ALA A 13 77.77 11.59 19.77
CA ALA A 13 77.05 11.90 21.00
C ALA A 13 77.67 13.06 21.77
N LYS A 14 76.85 13.95 22.37
CA LYS A 14 77.23 14.69 23.59
C LYS A 14 76.03 14.88 24.51
N ARG A 15 76.23 14.37 25.72
CA ARG A 15 75.33 14.54 26.88
C ARG A 15 75.19 15.99 27.25
N MET A 16 73.99 16.42 27.68
CA MET A 16 73.90 17.24 28.90
C MET A 16 72.48 17.12 29.50
N ARG A 17 72.46 17.18 30.78
CA ARG A 17 71.40 16.85 31.72
C ARG A 17 70.43 17.98 31.97
N SER A 18 69.22 17.61 32.38
CA SER A 18 68.34 18.28 33.36
C SER A 18 67.45 19.43 32.90
N ALA A 19 66.14 19.16 32.86
CA ALA A 19 65.14 19.85 33.69
C ALA A 19 63.80 19.12 33.59
N LEU A 20 63.31 18.55 34.72
CA LEU A 20 61.92 18.15 34.90
C LEU A 20 61.03 19.40 34.84
N VAL A 21 60.10 19.44 33.89
CA VAL A 21 58.89 20.25 34.01
C VAL A 21 57.73 19.31 33.79
N ALA A 22 57.02 19.07 34.92
CA ALA A 22 55.75 18.34 34.92
C ALA A 22 54.69 19.15 34.15
N GLY A 23 54.44 18.77 32.91
CA GLY A 23 53.31 19.24 32.12
C GLY A 23 52.20 18.21 32.16
N SER A 24 51.19 18.39 33.03
CA SER A 24 49.95 17.63 33.03
C SER A 24 49.28 17.79 31.69
N ALA A 25 49.47 16.83 30.79
CA ALA A 25 48.67 16.71 29.60
C ALA A 25 47.27 16.21 30.02
N LEU A 26 46.34 17.18 30.12
CA LEU A 26 44.92 16.92 30.25
C LEU A 26 44.47 16.27 28.95
N LEU A 27 44.43 14.94 28.94
CA LEU A 27 43.74 14.18 27.88
C LEU A 27 42.26 14.48 28.03
N CYS A 28 41.79 15.49 27.31
CA CYS A 28 40.37 15.61 26.98
C CYS A 28 40.00 14.42 26.08
N LEU A 29 39.54 13.35 26.69
CA LEU A 29 38.72 12.33 26.04
C LEU A 29 37.47 13.03 25.56
N LEU A 30 37.52 13.55 24.33
CA LEU A 30 36.34 13.79 23.55
C LEU A 30 35.69 12.43 23.32
N SER A 31 34.88 11.99 24.28
CA SER A 31 33.82 11.04 23.98
C SER A 31 32.93 11.71 22.94
N ALA A 32 33.25 11.46 21.69
CA ALA A 32 32.27 11.65 20.62
C ALA A 32 31.10 10.71 21.00
N GLY A 33 30.14 11.24 21.73
CA GLY A 33 28.87 10.57 21.92
C GLY A 33 28.39 10.22 20.53
N GLN A 34 28.35 8.94 20.20
CA GLN A 34 27.66 8.49 18.99
C GLN A 34 26.29 9.13 19.08
N LEU A 35 26.02 10.08 18.18
CA LEU A 35 24.69 10.62 17.99
C LEU A 35 23.82 9.42 17.59
N TRP A 36 23.11 8.90 18.58
CA TRP A 36 22.18 7.80 18.37
C TRP A 36 21.04 8.33 17.50
N ALA A 37 21.01 7.92 16.25
CA ALA A 37 19.93 8.24 15.35
C ALA A 37 18.96 7.06 15.34
N PHE A 38 17.73 7.28 15.83
CA PHE A 38 16.67 6.27 15.79
C PHE A 38 16.47 5.75 14.37
N ASN A 39 16.41 4.44 14.20
CA ASN A 39 16.34 3.79 12.90
C ASN A 39 15.48 2.52 12.92
N LEU A 40 15.41 1.80 11.79
CA LEU A 40 14.62 0.57 11.66
C LEU A 40 15.11 -0.55 12.60
N ASP A 41 16.39 -0.59 12.90
CA ASP A 41 16.96 -1.66 13.75
C ASP A 41 16.46 -1.53 15.20
N ASP A 42 16.20 -0.30 15.67
CA ASP A 42 15.61 -0.06 16.99
C ASP A 42 14.20 -0.64 17.09
N VAL A 43 13.40 -0.45 16.04
CA VAL A 43 12.04 -1.02 15.96
C VAL A 43 12.10 -2.53 15.77
N SER A 44 13.05 -3.02 14.97
CA SER A 44 13.26 -4.45 14.74
C SER A 44 13.67 -5.18 16.03
N ALA A 45 14.51 -4.58 16.85
CA ALA A 45 14.85 -5.14 18.16
C ALA A 45 13.60 -5.30 19.05
N LYS A 46 12.72 -4.29 19.09
CA LYS A 46 11.42 -4.37 19.79
C LYS A 46 10.52 -5.46 19.20
N ALA A 47 10.41 -5.55 17.87
CA ALA A 47 9.61 -6.57 17.22
C ALA A 47 10.11 -7.99 17.53
N LYS A 48 11.43 -8.20 17.50
CA LYS A 48 12.07 -9.48 17.85
C LYS A 48 11.84 -9.84 19.32
N GLU A 49 11.97 -8.90 20.24
CA GLU A 49 11.67 -9.09 21.66
C GLU A 49 10.23 -9.54 21.87
N LEU A 50 9.26 -8.83 21.25
CA LEU A 50 7.84 -9.18 21.30
C LEU A 50 7.55 -10.56 20.69
N ALA A 51 8.26 -10.95 19.64
CA ALA A 51 8.11 -12.27 19.04
C ALA A 51 8.47 -13.41 19.99
N GLY A 52 9.42 -13.17 20.92
CA GLY A 52 9.80 -14.10 21.98
C GLY A 52 8.82 -14.16 23.15
N GLN A 53 7.81 -13.28 23.20
CA GLN A 53 6.85 -13.17 24.28
C GLN A 53 5.48 -13.70 23.85
N LYS A 54 4.66 -14.17 24.81
CA LYS A 54 3.26 -14.47 24.56
C LYS A 54 2.53 -13.19 24.15
N PHE A 55 1.71 -13.27 23.12
CA PHE A 55 0.88 -12.15 22.71
C PHE A 55 -0.06 -11.71 23.83
N GLU A 56 -0.07 -10.43 24.09
CA GLU A 56 -1.04 -9.79 24.96
C GLU A 56 -1.90 -8.84 24.13
N ALA A 57 -3.19 -9.17 24.03
CA ALA A 57 -4.14 -8.30 23.35
C ALA A 57 -4.20 -6.93 24.06
N PRO A 58 -4.11 -5.84 23.32
CA PRO A 58 -4.24 -4.52 23.93
C PRO A 58 -5.60 -4.39 24.62
N ARG A 59 -5.60 -3.88 25.84
CA ARG A 59 -6.83 -3.64 26.58
C ARG A 59 -7.46 -2.34 26.09
N SER A 60 -8.75 -2.41 25.80
CA SER A 60 -9.55 -1.21 25.53
C SER A 60 -9.91 -0.54 26.87
N ASN A 61 -9.49 0.70 27.03
CA ASN A 61 -9.91 1.55 28.16
C ASN A 61 -10.99 2.56 27.72
N LEU A 62 -11.63 2.32 26.56
CA LEU A 62 -12.61 3.22 25.98
C LEU A 62 -13.87 3.24 26.86
N PRO A 63 -14.27 4.41 27.43
CA PRO A 63 -15.52 4.55 28.14
C PRO A 63 -16.73 4.19 27.28
N ASN A 64 -17.80 3.69 27.92
CA ASN A 64 -19.00 3.23 27.21
C ASN A 64 -19.63 4.33 26.36
N GLU A 65 -19.61 5.57 26.83
CA GLU A 65 -20.12 6.72 26.07
C GLU A 65 -19.45 6.95 24.72
N PHE A 66 -18.17 6.59 24.58
CA PHE A 66 -17.46 6.64 23.30
C PHE A 66 -17.57 5.32 22.54
N ARG A 67 -17.67 4.18 23.24
CA ARG A 67 -17.81 2.86 22.61
C ARG A 67 -19.15 2.68 21.94
N ASP A 68 -20.22 3.11 22.63
CA ASP A 68 -21.60 2.86 22.21
C ASP A 68 -22.18 4.00 21.36
N MET A 69 -21.35 5.01 21.02
CA MET A 69 -21.79 6.13 20.18
C MET A 69 -22.12 5.69 18.76
N LYS A 70 -23.08 6.37 18.15
CA LYS A 70 -23.44 6.14 16.74
C LYS A 70 -22.42 6.80 15.82
N PHE A 71 -22.32 6.30 14.59
CA PHE A 71 -21.42 6.87 13.59
C PHE A 71 -21.64 8.38 13.37
N ALA A 72 -22.91 8.82 13.31
CA ALA A 72 -23.26 10.23 13.18
C ALA A 72 -22.75 11.11 14.33
N ASP A 73 -22.65 10.56 15.54
CA ASP A 73 -22.07 11.27 16.68
C ASP A 73 -20.55 11.24 16.65
N TYR A 74 -19.94 10.11 16.26
CA TYR A 74 -18.50 10.02 16.07
C TYR A 74 -17.99 11.03 15.02
N GLN A 75 -18.74 11.26 13.95
CA GLN A 75 -18.40 12.25 12.92
C GLN A 75 -18.42 13.71 13.42
N LYS A 76 -19.06 14.01 14.57
CA LYS A 76 -19.02 15.34 15.18
C LYS A 76 -17.68 15.64 15.85
N ILE A 77 -16.92 14.60 16.22
CA ILE A 77 -15.59 14.75 16.81
C ILE A 77 -14.62 15.12 15.69
N ARG A 78 -14.24 16.39 15.63
CA ARG A 78 -13.37 16.94 14.59
C ARG A 78 -12.04 17.37 15.17
N PHE A 79 -10.96 17.01 14.51
CA PHE A 79 -9.65 17.50 14.87
C PHE A 79 -9.52 18.99 14.45
N LEU A 80 -9.03 19.83 15.34
CA LEU A 80 -8.79 21.24 15.09
C LEU A 80 -7.48 21.42 14.29
N THR A 81 -7.58 21.86 13.03
CA THR A 81 -6.45 21.91 12.10
C THR A 81 -5.32 22.82 12.59
N GLU A 82 -5.65 23.90 13.31
CA GLU A 82 -4.68 24.81 13.94
C GLU A 82 -3.91 24.16 15.10
N LYS A 83 -4.38 23.02 15.62
CA LYS A 83 -3.73 22.19 16.65
C LYS A 83 -2.93 21.03 16.08
N ALA A 84 -2.75 20.99 14.77
CA ALA A 84 -1.94 19.96 14.12
C ALA A 84 -0.51 19.97 14.65
N GLU A 85 0.10 18.80 14.74
CA GLU A 85 1.53 18.72 15.08
C GLU A 85 2.33 19.48 14.02
N TRP A 86 3.30 20.29 14.44
CA TRP A 86 4.12 21.17 13.63
C TRP A 86 3.34 22.34 12.98
N ALA A 87 2.14 22.70 13.47
CA ALA A 87 1.35 23.80 12.91
C ALA A 87 2.14 25.12 12.85
N ASP A 88 2.89 25.44 13.91
CA ASP A 88 3.70 26.66 14.02
C ASP A 88 5.08 26.58 13.36
N GLN A 89 5.42 25.41 12.79
CA GLN A 89 6.71 25.18 12.15
C GLN A 89 6.66 25.45 10.64
N LYS A 90 7.76 25.97 10.08
CA LYS A 90 7.91 26.19 8.63
C LYS A 90 8.23 24.88 7.89
N THR A 91 7.44 23.84 8.11
CA THR A 91 7.54 22.56 7.41
C THR A 91 6.29 22.31 6.57
N PRO A 92 6.40 21.66 5.40
CA PRO A 92 5.22 21.37 4.58
C PRO A 92 4.32 20.30 5.18
N PHE A 93 4.88 19.40 5.99
CA PHE A 93 4.12 18.31 6.62
C PHE A 93 3.52 18.74 7.95
N LYS A 94 2.29 18.27 8.22
CA LYS A 94 1.60 18.38 9.51
C LYS A 94 0.99 17.03 9.86
N LEU A 95 0.72 16.80 11.16
CA LEU A 95 -0.03 15.63 11.60
C LEU A 95 -1.34 16.07 12.27
N SER A 96 -2.41 15.39 11.95
CA SER A 96 -3.65 15.41 12.68
C SER A 96 -3.99 14.01 13.20
N PHE A 97 -4.81 13.92 14.23
CA PHE A 97 -5.04 12.66 14.93
C PHE A 97 -6.50 12.26 14.89
N TYR A 98 -6.74 10.95 14.97
CA TYR A 98 -8.06 10.39 15.15
C TYR A 98 -8.36 10.18 16.63
N HIS A 99 -9.54 10.56 17.04
CA HIS A 99 -10.06 10.27 18.36
C HIS A 99 -10.47 8.79 18.46
N GLN A 100 -10.34 8.18 19.65
CA GLN A 100 -10.94 6.88 19.91
C GLN A 100 -12.47 6.99 19.93
N GLY A 101 -13.15 5.95 19.52
CA GLY A 101 -14.61 5.84 19.55
C GLY A 101 -15.11 4.68 18.71
N MET A 102 -16.32 4.21 19.01
CA MET A 102 -16.92 3.05 18.34
C MET A 102 -15.97 1.83 18.37
N HIS A 103 -15.71 1.25 17.21
CA HIS A 103 -14.77 0.12 17.04
C HIS A 103 -13.28 0.53 17.02
N PHE A 104 -12.98 1.82 17.02
CA PHE A 104 -11.60 2.33 17.21
C PHE A 104 -11.32 2.45 18.71
N ASP A 105 -11.37 1.33 19.40
CA ASP A 105 -11.38 1.25 20.86
C ASP A 105 -9.97 1.12 21.48
N THR A 106 -8.99 0.85 20.65
CA THR A 106 -7.61 0.64 21.09
C THR A 106 -6.71 1.75 20.57
N PRO A 107 -5.99 2.48 21.47
CA PRO A 107 -5.11 3.55 21.05
C PRO A 107 -3.84 3.01 20.41
N VAL A 108 -3.21 3.84 19.59
CA VAL A 108 -1.86 3.65 19.08
C VAL A 108 -0.92 4.64 19.75
N LYS A 109 0.27 4.20 20.07
CA LYS A 109 1.31 5.09 20.58
C LYS A 109 1.99 5.80 19.44
N ILE A 110 2.12 7.13 19.52
CA ILE A 110 2.76 7.95 18.49
C ILE A 110 3.89 8.74 19.12
N ASN A 111 5.09 8.60 18.56
CA ASN A 111 6.28 9.30 19.04
C ASN A 111 6.83 10.21 17.95
N GLU A 112 7.30 11.38 18.34
CA GLU A 112 8.10 12.26 17.51
C GLU A 112 9.58 11.93 17.67
N ILE A 113 10.31 11.91 16.56
CA ILE A 113 11.78 11.81 16.53
C ILE A 113 12.32 13.16 16.14
N THR A 114 13.02 13.83 17.06
CA THR A 114 13.80 15.02 16.78
C THR A 114 15.28 14.68 16.55
N ALA A 115 16.12 15.68 16.37
CA ALA A 115 17.57 15.47 16.28
C ALA A 115 18.17 14.89 17.58
N ASN A 116 17.53 15.10 18.72
CA ASN A 116 18.09 14.82 20.04
C ASN A 116 17.25 13.88 20.90
N THR A 117 15.95 13.76 20.62
CA THR A 117 14.99 13.05 21.50
C THR A 117 14.02 12.21 20.70
N VAL A 118 13.44 11.23 21.37
CA VAL A 118 12.24 10.52 20.94
C VAL A 118 11.21 10.68 22.05
N GLU A 119 10.13 11.39 21.76
CA GLU A 119 9.12 11.77 22.73
C GLU A 119 7.72 11.36 22.27
N GLU A 120 6.91 10.87 23.21
CA GLU A 120 5.53 10.52 22.94
C GLU A 120 4.66 11.77 22.74
N ILE A 121 3.93 11.81 21.63
CA ILE A 121 2.87 12.79 21.39
C ILE A 121 1.63 12.33 22.18
N LYS A 122 1.50 12.85 23.39
CA LYS A 122 0.41 12.48 24.29
C LYS A 122 -0.93 12.97 23.75
N TYR A 123 -1.97 12.17 24.05
CA TYR A 123 -3.34 12.56 23.77
C TYR A 123 -3.68 13.87 24.50
N ASP A 124 -4.34 14.78 23.77
CA ASP A 124 -4.82 16.05 24.27
C ASP A 124 -6.24 16.30 23.74
N PRO A 125 -7.27 16.23 24.59
CA PRO A 125 -8.65 16.46 24.17
C PRO A 125 -8.90 17.87 23.64
N THR A 126 -8.07 18.87 24.00
CA THR A 126 -8.20 20.24 23.50
C THR A 126 -7.86 20.36 22.01
N ARG A 127 -7.32 19.32 21.40
CA ARG A 127 -7.06 19.24 19.95
C ARG A 127 -8.32 18.90 19.14
N PHE A 128 -9.45 18.62 19.83
CA PHE A 128 -10.69 18.21 19.16
C PHE A 128 -11.84 19.18 19.48
N ASP A 129 -12.66 19.40 18.48
CA ASP A 129 -14.00 19.96 18.61
C ASP A 129 -14.99 18.79 18.71
N PHE A 130 -15.74 18.75 19.79
CA PHE A 130 -16.73 17.70 20.06
C PHE A 130 -18.15 18.11 19.67
N GLY A 131 -18.32 19.31 19.10
CA GLY A 131 -19.60 19.82 18.67
C GLY A 131 -20.58 19.96 19.87
N ASP A 132 -21.76 19.36 19.72
CA ASP A 132 -22.83 19.35 20.74
C ASP A 132 -22.81 18.12 21.65
N LEU A 133 -21.79 17.25 21.52
CA LEU A 133 -21.67 16.04 22.34
C LEU A 133 -21.42 16.41 23.81
N LYS A 134 -22.13 15.70 24.70
CA LYS A 134 -21.99 15.85 26.16
C LYS A 134 -21.40 14.58 26.73
N PHE A 135 -20.27 14.69 27.39
CA PHE A 135 -19.60 13.60 28.10
C PHE A 135 -18.89 14.14 29.34
N ASP A 136 -18.56 13.26 30.27
CA ASP A 136 -17.74 13.64 31.43
C ASP A 136 -16.31 13.99 30.93
N PRO A 137 -15.79 15.20 31.16
CA PRO A 137 -14.43 15.56 30.79
C PRO A 137 -13.37 14.57 31.31
N LYS A 138 -13.61 13.95 32.47
CA LYS A 138 -12.73 12.92 33.03
C LYS A 138 -12.67 11.65 32.17
N ALA A 139 -13.71 11.36 31.39
CA ALA A 139 -13.74 10.22 30.51
C ALA A 139 -12.68 10.32 29.38
N THR A 140 -12.18 11.52 29.08
CA THR A 140 -11.14 11.74 28.10
C THR A 140 -9.72 11.61 28.64
N GLU A 141 -9.51 11.64 29.95
CA GLU A 141 -8.17 11.68 30.57
C GLU A 141 -7.32 10.44 30.29
N GLN A 142 -7.96 9.28 30.06
CA GLN A 142 -7.29 8.01 29.82
C GLN A 142 -7.32 7.57 28.35
N LEU A 143 -7.83 8.42 27.47
CA LEU A 143 -7.90 8.11 26.06
C LEU A 143 -6.55 8.27 25.37
N GLY A 144 -6.46 7.78 24.15
CA GLY A 144 -5.33 7.94 23.25
C GLY A 144 -5.79 8.29 21.84
N TYR A 145 -4.86 8.41 20.93
CA TYR A 145 -5.20 8.55 19.52
C TYR A 145 -5.48 7.18 18.91
N ALA A 146 -6.53 7.07 18.11
CA ALA A 146 -6.84 5.83 17.38
C ALA A 146 -5.97 5.65 16.13
N GLY A 147 -5.33 6.71 15.67
CA GLY A 147 -4.50 6.79 14.50
C GLY A 147 -4.16 8.23 14.16
N PHE A 148 -3.61 8.44 12.96
CA PHE A 148 -3.22 9.77 12.52
C PHE A 148 -3.37 9.94 11.00
N ARG A 149 -3.36 11.20 10.59
CA ARG A 149 -3.29 11.66 9.19
C ARG A 149 -2.02 12.46 8.97
N VAL A 150 -1.46 12.31 7.78
CA VAL A 150 -0.42 13.21 7.29
C VAL A 150 -1.07 14.23 6.37
N LEU A 151 -0.82 15.50 6.66
CA LEU A 151 -1.30 16.63 5.88
C LEU A 151 -0.13 17.24 5.11
N TYR A 152 -0.39 17.67 3.87
CA TYR A 152 0.60 18.28 2.98
C TYR A 152 -0.10 19.19 1.95
N PRO A 153 0.48 20.32 1.52
CA PRO A 153 -0.14 21.22 0.54
C PRO A 153 0.01 20.67 -0.89
N ILE A 154 -0.64 19.52 -1.18
CA ILE A 154 -0.46 18.79 -2.45
C ILE A 154 -1.22 19.42 -3.60
N ASN A 155 -2.44 19.96 -3.35
CA ASN A 155 -3.29 20.53 -4.38
C ASN A 155 -3.07 22.05 -4.53
N LYS A 156 -2.97 22.77 -3.41
CA LYS A 156 -2.75 24.21 -3.34
C LYS A 156 -1.75 24.52 -2.25
N ALA A 157 -0.83 25.47 -2.53
CA ALA A 157 0.28 25.82 -1.63
C ALA A 157 -0.18 26.40 -0.26
N ASP A 158 -1.35 26.99 -0.21
CA ASP A 158 -1.95 27.63 0.96
C ASP A 158 -2.94 26.73 1.72
N LYS A 159 -3.14 25.49 1.26
CA LYS A 159 -4.09 24.55 1.86
C LYS A 159 -3.44 23.23 2.20
N GLN A 160 -3.57 22.81 3.44
CA GLN A 160 -3.19 21.46 3.88
C GLN A 160 -4.27 20.46 3.46
N ASP A 161 -3.90 19.48 2.65
CA ASP A 161 -4.75 18.36 2.25
C ASP A 161 -4.29 17.10 2.96
N GLU A 162 -5.21 16.22 3.30
CA GLU A 162 -4.92 14.88 3.80
C GLU A 162 -4.33 14.04 2.66
N ILE A 163 -3.13 13.50 2.86
CA ILE A 163 -2.41 12.70 1.84
C ILE A 163 -2.18 11.26 2.25
N MET A 164 -2.23 10.97 3.54
CA MET A 164 -2.10 9.63 4.09
C MET A 164 -2.89 9.51 5.37
N THR A 165 -3.54 8.36 5.58
CA THR A 165 -4.23 8.02 6.81
C THR A 165 -3.76 6.65 7.31
N MET A 166 -3.55 6.54 8.62
CA MET A 166 -3.25 5.32 9.38
C MET A 166 -4.32 5.15 10.45
N LEU A 167 -5.28 4.25 10.23
CA LEU A 167 -6.38 4.02 11.16
C LEU A 167 -6.89 2.58 11.04
N GLY A 168 -7.00 1.91 12.18
CA GLY A 168 -7.52 0.54 12.29
C GLY A 168 -6.53 -0.54 11.85
N ALA A 169 -6.31 -1.55 12.68
CA ALA A 169 -5.37 -2.63 12.45
C ALA A 169 -4.03 -2.13 11.86
N SER A 170 -3.62 -2.62 10.69
CA SER A 170 -2.44 -2.11 9.99
C SER A 170 -2.78 -1.45 8.64
N TYR A 171 -4.02 -0.99 8.50
CA TYR A 171 -4.47 -0.33 7.28
C TYR A 171 -3.90 1.07 7.13
N PHE A 172 -3.59 1.42 5.89
CA PHE A 172 -3.29 2.79 5.51
C PHE A 172 -3.75 3.08 4.07
N ARG A 173 -4.12 4.33 3.84
CA ARG A 173 -4.50 4.85 2.53
C ARG A 173 -3.62 6.03 2.18
N VAL A 174 -3.37 6.22 0.88
CA VAL A 174 -2.52 7.30 0.37
C VAL A 174 -3.15 7.88 -0.88
N VAL A 175 -2.97 9.18 -1.09
CA VAL A 175 -3.46 9.88 -2.27
C VAL A 175 -2.38 10.78 -2.86
N GLY A 176 -2.42 10.95 -4.18
CA GLY A 176 -1.65 11.93 -4.92
C GLY A 176 -2.44 13.22 -5.18
N LYS A 177 -1.87 14.10 -5.97
CA LYS A 177 -2.51 15.37 -6.34
C LYS A 177 -3.80 15.13 -7.14
N GLY A 178 -4.91 15.66 -6.65
CA GLY A 178 -6.23 15.55 -7.29
C GLY A 178 -6.92 14.21 -7.09
N HIS A 179 -6.34 13.31 -6.30
CA HIS A 179 -6.96 12.01 -5.98
C HIS A 179 -7.95 12.14 -4.83
N THR A 180 -8.83 11.13 -4.73
CA THR A 180 -9.65 10.83 -3.54
C THR A 180 -9.25 9.46 -2.98
N TYR A 181 -9.59 9.17 -1.72
CA TYR A 181 -9.33 7.84 -1.15
C TYR A 181 -10.17 6.76 -1.85
N GLY A 182 -9.52 5.64 -2.12
CA GLY A 182 -10.13 4.39 -2.60
C GLY A 182 -9.54 3.21 -1.85
N LEU A 183 -8.87 2.31 -2.57
CA LEU A 183 -8.25 1.13 -1.99
C LEU A 183 -7.28 1.46 -0.85
N SER A 184 -7.03 0.45 -0.02
CA SER A 184 -6.12 0.50 1.14
C SER A 184 -4.92 -0.42 0.92
N ALA A 185 -3.84 -0.15 1.66
CA ALA A 185 -2.78 -1.11 1.92
C ALA A 185 -2.81 -1.55 3.38
N ARG A 186 -2.17 -2.67 3.68
CA ARG A 186 -1.97 -3.19 5.05
C ARG A 186 -0.49 -3.45 5.32
N GLY A 187 -0.11 -3.49 6.59
CA GLY A 187 1.23 -3.92 6.97
C GLY A 187 1.49 -5.38 6.61
N LEU A 188 0.57 -6.26 6.97
CA LEU A 188 0.70 -7.70 6.78
C LEU A 188 -0.69 -8.35 6.68
N ALA A 189 -0.80 -9.44 5.92
CA ALA A 189 -1.98 -10.31 5.91
C ALA A 189 -1.58 -11.72 6.39
N ILE A 190 -2.40 -12.34 7.23
CA ILE A 190 -2.17 -13.68 7.76
C ILE A 190 -3.44 -14.50 7.59
N ASP A 191 -3.30 -15.67 6.94
CA ASP A 191 -4.36 -16.63 6.72
C ASP A 191 -5.61 -16.07 6.02
N THR A 192 -5.45 -15.02 5.20
CA THR A 192 -6.53 -14.45 4.41
C THR A 192 -7.19 -15.51 3.54
N ALA A 193 -8.50 -15.62 3.63
CA ALA A 193 -9.35 -16.59 2.93
C ALA A 193 -9.11 -18.05 3.30
N LEU A 194 -8.41 -18.36 4.38
CA LEU A 194 -8.30 -19.72 4.90
C LEU A 194 -9.46 -20.06 5.83
N PRO A 195 -9.88 -21.33 5.89
CA PRO A 195 -10.93 -21.79 6.82
C PRO A 195 -10.60 -21.58 8.31
N SER A 196 -9.31 -21.46 8.65
CA SER A 196 -8.83 -21.14 10.01
C SER A 196 -9.24 -19.76 10.51
N GLY A 197 -9.67 -18.89 9.60
CA GLY A 197 -9.94 -17.47 9.87
C GLY A 197 -8.71 -16.59 9.65
N GLU A 198 -8.97 -15.36 9.20
CA GLU A 198 -7.94 -14.35 8.98
C GLU A 198 -7.51 -13.71 10.29
N GLU A 199 -6.21 -13.48 10.45
CA GLU A 199 -5.64 -12.67 11.53
C GLU A 199 -5.28 -11.28 10.99
N PHE A 200 -5.65 -10.24 11.74
CA PHE A 200 -5.42 -8.84 11.40
C PHE A 200 -4.32 -8.23 12.29
N PRO A 201 -3.05 -8.30 11.87
CA PRO A 201 -1.97 -7.63 12.58
C PRO A 201 -2.22 -6.11 12.67
N ARG A 202 -1.79 -5.52 13.79
CA ARG A 202 -2.03 -4.09 14.10
C ARG A 202 -0.72 -3.35 14.21
N PHE A 203 -0.68 -2.13 13.68
CA PHE A 203 0.34 -1.17 14.09
C PHE A 203 -0.04 -0.65 15.49
N ARG A 204 0.84 -0.90 16.45
CA ARG A 204 0.61 -0.51 17.85
C ARG A 204 1.40 0.71 18.30
N GLU A 205 2.52 1.00 17.64
CA GLU A 205 3.38 2.12 17.96
C GLU A 205 4.02 2.69 16.69
N PHE A 206 4.11 4.01 16.62
CA PHE A 206 4.71 4.74 15.52
C PHE A 206 5.79 5.69 16.04
N TRP A 207 6.82 5.92 15.21
CA TRP A 207 7.82 6.96 15.40
C TRP A 207 7.92 7.76 14.13
N ILE A 208 7.65 9.05 14.20
CA ILE A 208 7.57 9.93 13.05
C ILE A 208 8.69 10.96 13.15
N GLN A 209 9.54 11.00 12.14
CA GLN A 209 10.64 11.94 12.11
C GLN A 209 10.11 13.37 11.88
N GLN A 210 10.46 14.28 12.79
CA GLN A 210 10.11 15.69 12.66
C GLN A 210 10.69 16.24 11.34
N PRO A 211 9.83 16.74 10.42
CA PRO A 211 10.28 17.25 9.15
C PRO A 211 10.95 18.62 9.31
N LYS A 212 11.95 18.89 8.48
CA LYS A 212 12.64 20.18 8.40
C LYS A 212 12.02 21.08 7.31
N PRO A 213 12.25 22.38 7.36
CA PRO A 213 11.87 23.28 6.26
C PRO A 213 12.46 22.79 4.92
N GLY A 214 11.59 22.64 3.93
CA GLY A 214 11.99 22.19 2.58
C GLY A 214 12.08 20.68 2.37
N ASP A 215 11.81 19.86 3.39
CA ASP A 215 11.74 18.41 3.24
C ASP A 215 10.64 18.02 2.25
N LYS A 216 10.99 17.09 1.35
CA LYS A 216 10.08 16.57 0.32
C LYS A 216 9.56 15.16 0.65
N HIS A 217 9.89 14.66 1.81
CA HIS A 217 9.46 13.35 2.27
C HIS A 217 9.30 13.31 3.79
N LEU A 218 8.47 12.42 4.26
CA LEU A 218 8.27 12.12 5.68
C LEU A 218 8.68 10.69 5.96
N VAL A 219 9.44 10.48 7.03
CA VAL A 219 9.86 9.14 7.48
C VAL A 219 9.00 8.72 8.67
N ILE A 220 8.41 7.55 8.57
CA ILE A 220 7.55 6.94 9.58
C ILE A 220 8.09 5.54 9.87
N PHE A 221 8.34 5.23 11.12
CA PHE A 221 8.58 3.87 11.58
C PHE A 221 7.33 3.36 12.28
N ALA A 222 7.07 2.06 12.18
CA ALA A 222 5.91 1.43 12.80
C ALA A 222 6.27 0.05 13.36
N LEU A 223 5.73 -0.25 14.54
CA LEU A 223 5.79 -1.57 15.18
C LEU A 223 4.45 -2.26 14.99
N LEU A 224 4.48 -3.41 14.31
CA LEU A 224 3.33 -4.27 14.09
C LEU A 224 3.33 -5.40 15.12
N ASP A 225 2.13 -5.77 15.59
CA ASP A 225 1.93 -6.83 16.58
C ASP A 225 0.62 -7.58 16.35
N SER A 226 0.65 -8.90 16.56
CA SER A 226 -0.51 -9.78 16.46
C SER A 226 -0.24 -11.12 17.18
N PRO A 227 -1.24 -12.00 17.35
CA PRO A 227 -1.05 -13.30 18.01
C PRO A 227 0.10 -14.13 17.45
N ARG A 228 0.29 -14.15 16.11
CA ARG A 228 1.29 -15.01 15.46
C ARG A 228 2.44 -14.28 14.79
N ALA A 229 2.43 -12.94 14.73
CA ALA A 229 3.50 -12.19 14.10
C ALA A 229 3.78 -10.85 14.76
N THR A 230 5.03 -10.41 14.65
CA THR A 230 5.47 -9.04 14.93
C THR A 230 6.24 -8.49 13.75
N GLY A 231 6.35 -7.18 13.64
CA GLY A 231 7.11 -6.58 12.55
C GLY A 231 7.54 -5.15 12.79
N ALA A 232 8.68 -4.81 12.24
CA ALA A 232 9.22 -3.47 12.18
C ALA A 232 9.11 -2.94 10.74
N TYR A 233 8.62 -1.72 10.59
CA TYR A 233 8.43 -1.07 9.30
C TYR A 233 9.08 0.30 9.28
N ARG A 234 9.65 0.65 8.13
CA ARG A 234 10.00 2.02 7.78
C ARG A 234 9.26 2.39 6.50
N LEU A 235 8.48 3.45 6.55
CA LEU A 235 7.79 4.03 5.41
C LEU A 235 8.39 5.40 5.12
N ILE A 236 8.69 5.67 3.85
CA ILE A 236 9.14 6.99 3.38
C ILE A 236 8.10 7.50 2.40
N LEU A 237 7.29 8.44 2.85
CA LEU A 237 6.21 9.05 2.08
C LEU A 237 6.74 10.23 1.27
N ARG A 238 6.54 10.21 -0.05
CA ARG A 238 6.91 11.28 -1.00
C ARG A 238 5.67 11.74 -1.75
N PRO A 239 5.06 12.86 -1.32
CA PRO A 239 3.90 13.42 -2.01
C PRO A 239 4.24 13.89 -3.43
N GLY A 240 3.29 13.70 -4.36
CA GLY A 240 3.43 14.13 -5.75
C GLY A 240 2.13 13.98 -6.53
N SER A 241 2.17 14.17 -7.87
CA SER A 241 1.09 13.74 -8.75
C SER A 241 0.81 12.28 -8.51
N ASP A 242 1.88 11.49 -8.54
CA ASP A 242 1.94 10.13 -8.01
C ASP A 242 2.62 10.18 -6.65
N THR A 243 1.92 9.80 -5.61
CA THR A 243 2.52 9.69 -4.29
C THR A 243 3.22 8.35 -4.15
N ILE A 244 4.47 8.40 -3.73
CA ILE A 244 5.34 7.23 -3.57
C ILE A 244 5.50 6.92 -2.08
N VAL A 245 5.40 5.64 -1.73
CA VAL A 245 5.75 5.14 -0.40
C VAL A 245 6.79 4.04 -0.54
N ASP A 246 8.03 4.30 -0.10
CA ASP A 246 9.03 3.25 0.04
C ASP A 246 8.86 2.55 1.37
N VAL A 247 8.69 1.24 1.35
CA VAL A 247 8.52 0.41 2.54
C VAL A 247 9.72 -0.53 2.67
N LYS A 248 10.31 -0.57 3.86
CA LYS A 248 11.20 -1.64 4.28
C LYS A 248 10.64 -2.25 5.55
N GLY A 249 10.48 -3.57 5.57
CA GLY A 249 9.96 -4.32 6.70
C GLY A 249 10.88 -5.46 7.10
N GLN A 250 10.82 -5.78 8.40
CA GLN A 250 11.42 -6.97 8.99
C GLN A 250 10.41 -7.57 9.96
N MET A 251 9.95 -8.77 9.69
CA MET A 251 8.94 -9.44 10.50
C MET A 251 9.47 -10.72 11.13
N TYR A 252 8.83 -11.13 12.20
CA TYR A 252 9.11 -12.36 12.95
C TYR A 252 7.80 -13.09 13.23
N LEU A 253 7.72 -14.37 12.90
CA LEU A 253 6.61 -15.20 13.34
C LEU A 253 6.80 -15.61 14.80
N ARG A 254 5.73 -15.59 15.60
CA ARG A 254 5.66 -16.23 16.92
C ARG A 254 5.33 -17.71 16.79
N ASP A 255 4.50 -18.03 15.80
CA ASP A 255 4.03 -19.40 15.53
C ASP A 255 3.80 -19.56 14.03
N LYS A 256 3.62 -20.81 13.59
CA LYS A 256 3.34 -21.15 12.18
C LYS A 256 2.02 -20.52 11.72
N VAL A 257 2.03 -20.04 10.49
CA VAL A 257 0.86 -19.53 9.78
C VAL A 257 0.62 -20.38 8.54
N GLY A 258 -0.63 -20.49 8.11
CA GLY A 258 -0.98 -21.22 6.90
C GLY A 258 -0.65 -20.43 5.63
N LYS A 259 -0.79 -19.11 5.70
CA LYS A 259 -0.51 -18.19 4.58
C LYS A 259 -0.01 -16.84 5.11
N LEU A 260 1.01 -16.31 4.46
CA LEU A 260 1.60 -15.01 4.76
C LEU A 260 1.47 -14.11 3.55
N GLY A 261 0.84 -12.95 3.72
CA GLY A 261 0.69 -11.95 2.67
C GLY A 261 1.56 -10.72 2.91
N ILE A 262 2.52 -10.49 2.01
CA ILE A 262 3.41 -9.32 2.01
C ILE A 262 2.87 -8.28 1.03
N ALA A 263 2.98 -7.00 1.39
CA ALA A 263 2.47 -5.86 0.63
C ALA A 263 0.98 -6.00 0.26
N PRO A 264 0.09 -6.32 1.23
CA PRO A 264 -1.31 -6.54 0.93
C PRO A 264 -2.01 -5.24 0.51
N LEU A 265 -2.83 -5.36 -0.53
CA LEU A 265 -3.75 -4.34 -1.01
C LEU A 265 -5.18 -4.83 -0.75
N THR A 266 -6.05 -3.92 -0.35
CA THR A 266 -7.47 -4.21 -0.10
C THR A 266 -8.32 -3.20 -0.87
N SER A 267 -9.30 -3.68 -1.61
CA SER A 267 -10.12 -2.89 -2.52
C SER A 267 -11.57 -3.34 -2.54
N MET A 268 -12.40 -2.65 -3.28
CA MET A 268 -13.80 -2.96 -3.47
C MET A 268 -14.12 -3.12 -4.95
N PHE A 269 -14.89 -4.16 -5.29
CA PHE A 269 -15.51 -4.37 -6.61
C PHE A 269 -16.93 -4.91 -6.43
N LEU A 270 -17.92 -4.11 -6.79
CA LEU A 270 -19.32 -4.52 -6.75
C LEU A 270 -19.81 -4.97 -8.12
N PHE A 271 -19.62 -4.13 -9.16
CA PHE A 271 -19.86 -4.44 -10.56
C PHE A 271 -19.04 -3.51 -11.47
N GLY A 272 -18.87 -3.90 -12.73
CA GLY A 272 -18.12 -3.14 -13.72
C GLY A 272 -18.37 -3.63 -15.14
N ALA A 273 -17.62 -3.13 -16.11
CA ALA A 273 -17.80 -3.42 -17.53
C ALA A 273 -17.73 -4.92 -17.89
N ASN A 274 -16.92 -5.69 -17.17
CA ASN A 274 -16.78 -7.15 -17.31
C ASN A 274 -17.85 -7.95 -16.53
N GLN A 275 -18.52 -7.32 -15.57
CA GLN A 275 -19.60 -7.89 -14.77
C GLN A 275 -20.66 -6.82 -14.47
N PRO A 276 -21.51 -6.45 -15.45
CA PRO A 276 -22.52 -5.43 -15.27
C PRO A 276 -23.51 -5.76 -14.13
N SER A 277 -24.06 -4.72 -13.51
CA SER A 277 -25.09 -4.87 -12.49
C SER A 277 -26.30 -5.65 -13.03
N LYS A 278 -26.83 -6.56 -12.21
CA LYS A 278 -28.05 -7.30 -12.52
C LYS A 278 -29.31 -6.54 -12.16
N VAL A 279 -29.20 -5.50 -11.36
CA VAL A 279 -30.28 -4.61 -10.96
C VAL A 279 -30.14 -3.28 -11.66
N LEU A 280 -31.27 -2.60 -11.88
CA LEU A 280 -31.25 -1.29 -12.48
C LEU A 280 -30.43 -0.32 -11.62
N ASN A 281 -29.39 0.29 -12.21
CA ASN A 281 -28.53 1.27 -11.58
C ASN A 281 -28.14 2.32 -12.63
N TYR A 282 -28.12 3.59 -12.25
CA TYR A 282 -27.66 4.65 -13.15
C TYR A 282 -26.14 4.64 -13.30
N ARG A 283 -25.39 4.11 -12.30
CA ARG A 283 -23.95 3.90 -12.37
C ARG A 283 -23.68 2.68 -13.25
N ARG A 284 -22.76 2.80 -14.19
CA ARG A 284 -22.34 1.68 -15.06
C ARG A 284 -21.33 0.78 -14.39
N GLU A 285 -20.50 1.39 -13.52
CA GLU A 285 -19.44 0.73 -12.78
C GLU A 285 -19.44 1.21 -11.33
N LEU A 286 -19.03 0.35 -10.41
CA LEU A 286 -18.93 0.65 -9.00
C LEU A 286 -17.82 -0.17 -8.38
N HIS A 287 -16.63 0.39 -8.33
CA HIS A 287 -15.43 -0.28 -7.84
C HIS A 287 -14.28 0.71 -7.60
N ASP A 288 -13.38 0.36 -6.67
CA ASP A 288 -12.12 1.07 -6.44
C ASP A 288 -11.00 0.62 -7.38
N SER A 289 -11.12 -0.60 -7.89
CA SER A 289 -10.15 -1.19 -8.81
C SER A 289 -10.88 -2.02 -9.86
N SER A 290 -10.42 -1.97 -11.13
CA SER A 290 -10.96 -2.76 -12.23
C SER A 290 -10.35 -4.15 -12.31
N GLY A 291 -9.10 -4.31 -11.89
CA GLY A 291 -8.36 -5.56 -12.05
C GLY A 291 -7.04 -5.63 -11.30
N LEU A 292 -6.54 -6.84 -11.19
CA LEU A 292 -5.18 -7.13 -10.76
C LEU A 292 -4.26 -7.14 -11.99
N SER A 293 -3.19 -6.36 -11.95
CA SER A 293 -2.09 -6.42 -12.92
C SER A 293 -0.86 -7.01 -12.26
N ILE A 294 -0.13 -7.86 -13.00
CA ILE A 294 1.11 -8.48 -12.53
C ILE A 294 2.17 -8.38 -13.63
N HIS A 295 3.35 -7.94 -13.28
CA HIS A 295 4.55 -8.02 -14.10
C HIS A 295 5.44 -9.12 -13.55
N ALA A 296 5.45 -10.27 -14.21
CA ALA A 296 6.19 -11.44 -13.79
C ALA A 296 7.71 -11.28 -14.00
N GLY A 297 8.51 -12.07 -13.28
CA GLY A 297 9.96 -12.04 -13.39
C GLY A 297 10.50 -12.39 -14.80
N ASN A 298 9.77 -13.22 -15.55
CA ASN A 298 10.08 -13.58 -16.96
C ASN A 298 9.72 -12.47 -17.96
N GLY A 299 9.08 -11.37 -17.51
CA GLY A 299 8.67 -10.24 -18.35
C GLY A 299 7.22 -10.30 -18.85
N GLU A 300 6.48 -11.36 -18.53
CA GLU A 300 5.06 -11.47 -18.86
C GLU A 300 4.22 -10.47 -18.06
N TRP A 301 3.23 -9.86 -18.72
CA TRP A 301 2.20 -9.06 -18.09
C TRP A 301 0.90 -9.84 -18.04
N ILE A 302 0.33 -9.96 -16.83
CA ILE A 302 -0.94 -10.62 -16.58
C ILE A 302 -1.95 -9.55 -16.16
N TRP A 303 -3.13 -9.57 -16.79
CA TRP A 303 -4.28 -8.80 -16.37
C TRP A 303 -5.43 -9.72 -15.99
N ARG A 304 -5.90 -9.59 -14.76
CA ARG A 304 -7.02 -10.34 -14.22
C ARG A 304 -8.13 -9.35 -13.81
N PRO A 305 -9.18 -9.17 -14.64
CA PRO A 305 -10.35 -8.35 -14.26
C PRO A 305 -10.96 -8.87 -12.97
N LEU A 306 -11.35 -7.95 -12.08
CA LEU A 306 -12.01 -8.31 -10.81
C LEU A 306 -13.45 -8.74 -11.05
N ASN A 307 -13.96 -9.56 -10.14
CA ASN A 307 -15.35 -9.98 -10.10
C ASN A 307 -15.88 -9.87 -8.66
N ASN A 308 -17.19 -9.73 -8.55
CA ASN A 308 -17.95 -9.99 -7.33
C ASN A 308 -18.57 -11.39 -7.48
N PRO A 309 -17.91 -12.44 -6.95
CA PRO A 309 -18.33 -13.83 -7.17
C PRO A 309 -19.52 -14.20 -6.30
N LYS A 310 -20.18 -15.34 -6.60
CA LYS A 310 -21.23 -15.89 -5.73
C LYS A 310 -20.69 -16.60 -4.48
N HIS A 311 -19.46 -17.07 -4.55
CA HIS A 311 -18.75 -17.78 -3.48
C HIS A 311 -17.33 -17.23 -3.41
N LEU A 312 -16.70 -17.36 -2.25
CA LEU A 312 -15.29 -16.99 -2.09
C LEU A 312 -14.46 -17.60 -3.23
N ALA A 313 -13.72 -16.75 -3.93
CA ALA A 313 -12.82 -17.15 -4.99
C ALA A 313 -11.38 -16.73 -4.64
N VAL A 314 -10.45 -17.65 -4.87
CA VAL A 314 -9.01 -17.39 -4.68
C VAL A 314 -8.29 -17.80 -5.94
N SER A 315 -7.53 -16.86 -6.51
CA SER A 315 -6.66 -17.10 -7.66
C SER A 315 -5.20 -16.92 -7.24
N ASN A 316 -4.37 -17.91 -7.56
CA ASN A 316 -2.95 -17.90 -7.21
C ASN A 316 -2.11 -17.89 -8.51
N PHE A 317 -1.22 -16.90 -8.65
CA PHE A 317 -0.33 -16.76 -9.79
C PHE A 317 1.08 -17.08 -9.33
N SER A 318 1.57 -18.28 -9.70
CA SER A 318 2.93 -18.73 -9.35
C SER A 318 3.97 -17.96 -10.14
N ILE A 319 4.85 -17.27 -9.46
CA ILE A 319 5.84 -16.37 -10.05
C ILE A 319 7.15 -16.49 -9.29
N GLU A 320 8.25 -16.34 -9.99
CA GLU A 320 9.57 -16.17 -9.39
C GLU A 320 10.05 -14.74 -9.64
N ASN A 321 10.46 -14.06 -8.57
CA ASN A 321 10.96 -12.69 -8.58
C ASN A 321 10.02 -11.74 -9.34
N PRO A 322 8.80 -11.47 -8.84
CA PRO A 322 7.88 -10.54 -9.48
C PRO A 322 8.53 -9.16 -9.64
N ARG A 323 8.36 -8.56 -10.82
CA ARG A 323 8.79 -7.17 -11.06
C ARG A 323 7.79 -6.16 -10.52
N GLY A 324 6.52 -6.59 -10.37
CA GLY A 324 5.49 -5.80 -9.72
C GLY A 324 4.11 -6.47 -9.78
N PHE A 325 3.22 -5.97 -8.93
CA PHE A 325 1.78 -6.28 -8.98
C PHE A 325 0.97 -5.14 -8.37
N GLY A 326 -0.29 -5.06 -8.73
CA GLY A 326 -1.14 -4.02 -8.16
C GLY A 326 -2.60 -4.14 -8.54
N LEU A 327 -3.43 -3.47 -7.77
CA LEU A 327 -4.84 -3.28 -8.04
C LEU A 327 -5.03 -1.95 -8.77
N LEU A 328 -5.48 -2.03 -10.01
CA LEU A 328 -5.54 -0.89 -10.91
C LEU A 328 -6.97 -0.48 -11.21
N GLN A 329 -7.21 0.82 -11.20
CA GLN A 329 -8.45 1.45 -11.65
C GLN A 329 -8.25 2.01 -13.05
N ARG A 330 -8.90 1.43 -14.07
CA ARG A 330 -8.74 1.80 -15.48
C ARG A 330 -9.83 2.73 -16.01
N GLY A 331 -11.09 2.48 -15.64
CA GLY A 331 -12.18 3.40 -15.95
C GLY A 331 -12.03 4.71 -15.18
N ARG A 332 -11.79 5.82 -15.88
CA ARG A 332 -11.54 7.12 -15.26
C ARG A 332 -12.55 8.20 -15.68
N ASP A 333 -13.50 7.85 -16.54
CA ASP A 333 -14.54 8.77 -16.93
C ASP A 333 -15.61 8.86 -15.85
N PHE A 334 -15.95 10.07 -15.46
CA PHE A 334 -17.01 10.33 -14.48
C PHE A 334 -18.34 9.64 -14.86
N SER A 335 -18.66 9.62 -16.16
CA SER A 335 -19.90 9.01 -16.69
C SER A 335 -20.01 7.49 -16.46
N HIS A 336 -18.95 6.81 -16.06
CA HIS A 336 -19.02 5.41 -15.67
C HIS A 336 -19.60 5.24 -14.26
N TYR A 337 -19.36 6.22 -13.40
CA TYR A 337 -19.69 6.15 -11.98
C TYR A 337 -20.86 7.04 -11.58
N GLU A 338 -21.00 8.21 -12.20
CA GLU A 338 -22.04 9.22 -11.92
C GLU A 338 -22.16 9.56 -10.41
N ASP A 339 -21.02 9.56 -9.71
CA ASP A 339 -20.94 9.72 -8.26
C ASP A 339 -20.15 10.98 -7.89
N LEU A 340 -20.85 12.01 -7.40
CA LEU A 340 -20.25 13.29 -7.02
C LEU A 340 -19.63 13.27 -5.61
N ASP A 341 -20.10 12.37 -4.75
CA ASP A 341 -19.68 12.30 -3.36
C ASP A 341 -18.44 11.42 -3.22
N ASP A 342 -18.48 10.19 -3.68
CA ASP A 342 -17.40 9.20 -3.54
C ASP A 342 -16.33 9.28 -4.62
N ARG A 343 -16.61 9.94 -5.76
CA ARG A 343 -15.66 10.23 -6.85
C ARG A 343 -14.76 9.04 -7.20
N TYR A 344 -15.35 7.89 -7.52
CA TYR A 344 -14.64 6.68 -7.95
C TYR A 344 -13.70 6.93 -9.15
N ASP A 345 -14.03 7.87 -10.01
CA ASP A 345 -13.22 8.33 -11.13
C ASP A 345 -11.85 8.88 -10.72
N LYS A 346 -11.72 9.37 -9.47
CA LYS A 346 -10.50 9.95 -8.89
C LYS A 346 -9.76 9.05 -7.90
N ARG A 347 -10.23 7.82 -7.68
CA ARG A 347 -9.57 6.88 -6.79
C ARG A 347 -8.31 6.33 -7.45
N PRO A 348 -7.14 6.34 -6.78
CA PRO A 348 -5.88 5.91 -7.38
C PRO A 348 -5.81 4.40 -7.57
N SER A 349 -4.97 3.96 -8.50
CA SER A 349 -4.39 2.63 -8.54
C SER A 349 -3.29 2.52 -7.49
N ALA A 350 -3.03 1.31 -6.97
CA ALA A 350 -1.84 1.03 -6.17
C ALA A 350 -1.00 -0.06 -6.83
N TRP A 351 0.26 0.26 -7.09
CA TRP A 351 1.24 -0.65 -7.68
C TRP A 351 2.38 -0.91 -6.72
N ILE A 352 2.71 -2.19 -6.51
CA ILE A 352 3.82 -2.66 -5.69
C ILE A 352 4.99 -3.01 -6.60
N GLU A 353 6.11 -2.38 -6.39
CA GLU A 353 7.39 -2.67 -7.05
C GLU A 353 8.35 -3.28 -6.02
N PRO A 354 8.60 -4.58 -6.05
CA PRO A 354 9.58 -5.23 -5.18
C PRO A 354 10.97 -4.61 -5.29
N LYS A 355 11.68 -4.54 -4.18
CA LYS A 355 13.08 -4.14 -4.14
C LYS A 355 13.93 -5.33 -3.71
N GLY A 356 14.87 -5.73 -4.57
CA GLY A 356 15.60 -6.98 -4.43
C GLY A 356 14.81 -8.19 -4.94
N GLU A 357 15.34 -9.37 -4.71
CA GLU A 357 14.73 -10.64 -5.11
C GLU A 357 13.77 -11.15 -4.05
N TRP A 358 12.52 -11.42 -4.44
CA TRP A 358 11.51 -11.98 -3.54
C TRP A 358 11.40 -13.51 -3.64
N GLY A 359 12.16 -14.13 -4.57
CA GLY A 359 12.20 -15.56 -4.76
C GLY A 359 10.93 -16.11 -5.41
N LYS A 360 10.68 -17.40 -5.15
CA LYS A 360 9.47 -18.10 -5.60
C LYS A 360 8.31 -17.87 -4.64
N GLY A 361 7.11 -17.74 -5.20
CA GLY A 361 5.88 -17.57 -4.45
C GLY A 361 4.69 -17.36 -5.37
N THR A 362 3.63 -16.79 -4.81
CA THR A 362 2.40 -16.48 -5.55
C THR A 362 1.97 -15.05 -5.31
N VAL A 363 1.48 -14.39 -6.37
CA VAL A 363 0.57 -13.26 -6.19
C VAL A 363 -0.83 -13.84 -6.03
N ASP A 364 -1.43 -13.61 -4.88
CA ASP A 364 -2.76 -14.12 -4.55
C ASP A 364 -3.79 -13.01 -4.74
N LEU A 365 -4.92 -13.37 -5.35
CA LEU A 365 -6.12 -12.56 -5.45
C LEU A 365 -7.26 -13.26 -4.73
N VAL A 366 -7.83 -12.60 -3.75
CA VAL A 366 -9.02 -13.04 -3.01
C VAL A 366 -10.19 -12.15 -3.39
N GLU A 367 -11.29 -12.76 -3.83
CA GLU A 367 -12.53 -12.09 -4.20
C GLU A 367 -13.66 -12.65 -3.31
N ILE A 368 -14.21 -11.81 -2.45
CA ILE A 368 -15.24 -12.16 -1.47
C ILE A 368 -16.60 -11.69 -1.99
N PRO A 369 -17.69 -12.50 -1.90
CA PRO A 369 -19.02 -12.01 -2.24
C PRO A 369 -19.41 -10.79 -1.41
N THR A 370 -19.92 -9.74 -2.05
CA THR A 370 -20.50 -8.58 -1.35
C THR A 370 -21.85 -8.19 -1.94
N ALA A 371 -22.74 -7.71 -1.08
CA ALA A 371 -24.06 -7.22 -1.47
C ALA A 371 -24.06 -5.71 -1.78
N ASP A 372 -23.10 -4.96 -1.25
CA ASP A 372 -23.02 -3.51 -1.34
C ASP A 372 -21.58 -3.00 -1.39
N GLU A 373 -21.42 -1.71 -1.60
CA GLU A 373 -20.16 -1.00 -1.78
C GLU A 373 -19.42 -0.67 -0.48
N THR A 374 -20.01 -0.92 0.68
CA THR A 374 -19.43 -0.54 1.97
C THR A 374 -18.37 -1.54 2.46
N ASN A 375 -18.30 -2.70 1.83
CA ASN A 375 -17.39 -3.77 2.20
C ASN A 375 -16.23 -3.88 1.21
N ASP A 376 -15.01 -3.70 1.67
CA ASP A 376 -13.82 -4.07 0.92
C ASP A 376 -13.80 -5.58 0.71
N ASN A 377 -14.04 -6.03 -0.52
CA ASN A 377 -14.21 -7.45 -0.86
C ASN A 377 -13.10 -8.03 -1.72
N ILE A 378 -12.06 -7.27 -1.98
CA ILE A 378 -10.91 -7.66 -2.79
C ILE A 378 -9.65 -7.56 -1.96
N VAL A 379 -8.82 -8.61 -1.98
CA VAL A 379 -7.47 -8.58 -1.37
C VAL A 379 -6.46 -9.14 -2.36
N ALA A 380 -5.34 -8.46 -2.53
CA ALA A 380 -4.21 -8.95 -3.32
C ALA A 380 -2.91 -8.81 -2.53
N PHE A 381 -2.04 -9.83 -2.56
CA PHE A 381 -0.77 -9.83 -1.84
C PHE A 381 0.23 -10.81 -2.45
N TRP A 382 1.50 -10.64 -2.10
CA TRP A 382 2.54 -11.63 -2.34
C TRP A 382 2.62 -12.65 -1.22
N SER A 383 2.62 -13.95 -1.55
CA SER A 383 2.84 -15.05 -0.61
C SER A 383 4.11 -15.81 -0.98
N PRO A 384 5.17 -15.77 -0.13
CA PRO A 384 6.40 -16.49 -0.42
C PRO A 384 6.19 -18.01 -0.34
N GLU A 385 6.82 -18.77 -1.25
CA GLU A 385 6.78 -20.24 -1.22
C GLU A 385 7.42 -20.78 0.05
N LYS A 386 8.54 -20.18 0.47
CA LYS A 386 9.25 -20.57 1.68
C LYS A 386 8.88 -19.65 2.84
N MET A 387 8.14 -20.19 3.78
CA MET A 387 7.79 -19.47 5.01
C MET A 387 9.00 -19.34 5.94
N PRO A 388 9.14 -18.21 6.67
CA PRO A 388 10.13 -18.11 7.72
C PRO A 388 9.79 -19.03 8.89
N GLU A 389 10.80 -19.60 9.52
CA GLU A 389 10.62 -20.30 10.80
C GLU A 389 10.32 -19.31 11.92
N PRO A 390 9.52 -19.69 12.94
CA PRO A 390 9.26 -18.84 14.09
C PRO A 390 10.54 -18.27 14.72
N GLY A 391 10.54 -16.97 15.02
CA GLY A 391 11.68 -16.24 15.56
C GLY A 391 12.78 -15.86 14.57
N GLN A 392 12.72 -16.37 13.32
CA GLN A 392 13.65 -15.94 12.26
C GLN A 392 13.12 -14.71 11.54
N PRO A 393 13.99 -13.75 11.18
CA PRO A 393 13.57 -12.57 10.45
C PRO A 393 13.22 -12.90 9.01
N LEU A 394 12.12 -12.32 8.52
CA LEU A 394 11.83 -12.19 7.11
C LEU A 394 11.94 -10.71 6.74
N GLU A 395 12.92 -10.38 5.92
CA GLU A 395 13.12 -9.03 5.41
C GLU A 395 12.47 -8.87 4.04
N PHE A 396 11.86 -7.71 3.82
CA PHE A 396 11.31 -7.34 2.53
C PHE A 396 11.39 -5.82 2.34
N ALA A 397 11.47 -5.43 1.08
CA ALA A 397 11.40 -4.03 0.71
C ALA A 397 10.61 -3.90 -0.61
N TYR A 398 9.84 -2.82 -0.72
CA TYR A 398 9.10 -2.50 -1.94
C TYR A 398 8.80 -1.02 -2.01
N ARG A 399 8.47 -0.57 -3.22
CA ARG A 399 7.93 0.75 -3.48
C ARG A 399 6.46 0.63 -3.85
N MET A 400 5.64 1.50 -3.29
CA MET A 400 4.25 1.66 -3.68
C MET A 400 4.11 2.93 -4.52
N HIS A 401 3.40 2.81 -5.63
CA HIS A 401 2.97 3.92 -6.46
C HIS A 401 1.47 4.08 -6.31
N TRP A 402 1.04 5.22 -5.81
CA TRP A 402 -0.37 5.60 -5.75
C TRP A 402 -0.63 6.58 -6.89
N THR A 403 -1.12 6.04 -8.00
CA THR A 403 -1.14 6.74 -9.29
C THR A 403 -2.51 6.71 -9.97
N MET A 404 -2.79 7.72 -10.77
CA MET A 404 -3.88 7.70 -11.75
C MET A 404 -3.37 7.45 -13.19
N ASP A 405 -2.06 7.38 -13.36
CA ASP A 405 -1.42 7.14 -14.65
C ASP A 405 -0.82 5.73 -14.69
N GLU A 406 -1.54 4.79 -15.29
CA GLU A 406 -1.05 3.42 -15.48
C GLU A 406 0.16 3.38 -16.42
N ALA A 407 0.28 4.29 -17.37
CA ALA A 407 1.40 4.30 -18.29
C ALA A 407 2.74 4.52 -17.57
N ALA A 408 2.72 5.21 -16.41
CA ALA A 408 3.92 5.44 -15.60
C ALA A 408 4.51 4.17 -14.98
N ILE A 409 3.75 3.08 -14.87
CA ILE A 409 4.22 1.79 -14.33
C ILE A 409 4.63 0.79 -15.41
N HIS A 410 4.32 1.07 -16.67
CA HIS A 410 4.68 0.23 -17.81
C HIS A 410 5.99 0.67 -18.47
N ALA A 411 6.67 -0.30 -19.12
CA ALA A 411 7.81 0.03 -19.95
C ALA A 411 7.36 0.83 -21.21
N PRO A 412 8.21 1.72 -21.74
CA PRO A 412 7.86 2.55 -22.91
C PRO A 412 7.47 1.78 -24.17
N ASP A 413 7.83 0.50 -24.25
CA ASP A 413 7.58 -0.42 -25.37
C ASP A 413 6.55 -1.51 -25.04
N SER A 414 5.79 -1.36 -23.98
CA SER A 414 4.81 -2.34 -23.55
C SER A 414 3.42 -2.13 -24.16
N ALA A 415 2.56 -3.12 -23.97
CA ALA A 415 1.13 -3.06 -24.21
C ALA A 415 0.38 -3.73 -23.06
N TRP A 416 -0.87 -3.31 -22.87
CA TRP A 416 -1.71 -3.82 -21.78
C TRP A 416 -3.18 -3.90 -22.21
N VAL A 417 -3.98 -4.66 -21.48
CA VAL A 417 -5.43 -4.66 -21.62
C VAL A 417 -5.96 -3.34 -21.06
N SER A 418 -6.62 -2.51 -21.87
CA SER A 418 -7.22 -1.24 -21.41
C SER A 418 -8.62 -1.43 -20.84
N GLN A 419 -9.42 -2.34 -21.43
CA GLN A 419 -10.74 -2.69 -20.94
C GLN A 419 -11.16 -4.11 -21.31
N THR A 420 -12.11 -4.65 -20.54
CA THR A 420 -12.79 -5.92 -20.84
C THR A 420 -14.29 -5.70 -20.70
N LEU A 421 -15.02 -5.79 -21.81
CA LEU A 421 -16.45 -5.66 -21.84
C LEU A 421 -17.10 -7.04 -21.95
N ARG A 422 -18.24 -7.27 -21.31
CA ARG A 422 -18.99 -8.52 -21.35
C ARG A 422 -20.42 -8.29 -21.83
N SER A 423 -20.92 -9.22 -22.65
CA SER A 423 -22.30 -9.25 -23.12
C SER A 423 -22.79 -10.71 -23.27
N THR A 424 -24.07 -10.85 -23.53
CA THR A 424 -24.62 -12.08 -24.12
C THR A 424 -24.10 -12.22 -25.54
N GLY A 425 -23.77 -13.47 -25.95
CA GLY A 425 -23.39 -13.73 -27.33
C GLY A 425 -24.63 -13.86 -28.23
N ASP A 426 -24.47 -13.49 -29.48
CA ASP A 426 -25.48 -13.63 -30.50
C ASP A 426 -24.92 -14.17 -31.81
N VAL A 427 -25.81 -14.70 -32.66
CA VAL A 427 -25.48 -15.16 -34.01
C VAL A 427 -26.30 -14.30 -35.00
N LYS A 428 -25.62 -13.76 -35.99
CA LYS A 428 -26.24 -13.04 -37.09
C LYS A 428 -26.92 -14.01 -38.04
N GLN A 429 -28.20 -13.84 -38.26
CA GLN A 429 -28.98 -14.62 -39.22
C GLN A 429 -29.01 -13.99 -40.60
N SER A 430 -29.45 -14.74 -41.63
CA SER A 430 -29.46 -14.32 -43.01
C SER A 430 -30.30 -13.06 -43.27
N ASN A 431 -31.30 -12.78 -42.42
CA ASN A 431 -32.16 -11.58 -42.48
C ASN A 431 -31.63 -10.39 -41.65
N LEU A 432 -30.37 -10.42 -41.26
CA LEU A 432 -29.72 -9.43 -40.41
C LEU A 432 -30.22 -9.36 -38.95
N ILE A 433 -31.14 -10.24 -38.58
CA ILE A 433 -31.57 -10.37 -37.17
C ILE A 433 -30.47 -11.05 -36.38
N ARG A 434 -30.17 -10.50 -35.22
CA ARG A 434 -29.27 -11.14 -34.22
C ARG A 434 -30.10 -11.91 -33.22
N GLN A 435 -29.69 -13.14 -32.95
CA GLN A 435 -30.35 -13.97 -31.93
C GLN A 435 -29.37 -14.48 -30.91
N PRO A 436 -29.67 -14.36 -29.59
CA PRO A 436 -28.89 -14.99 -28.55
C PRO A 436 -28.74 -16.47 -28.81
N ASP A 437 -27.53 -17.01 -28.67
CA ASP A 437 -27.22 -18.40 -28.88
C ASP A 437 -26.78 -19.14 -27.59
N GLY A 438 -26.97 -18.49 -26.43
CA GLY A 438 -26.56 -19.01 -25.12
C GLY A 438 -25.08 -18.85 -24.82
N SER A 439 -24.31 -18.24 -25.74
CA SER A 439 -22.91 -17.94 -25.48
C SER A 439 -22.72 -16.66 -24.67
N VAL A 440 -21.53 -16.47 -24.13
CA VAL A 440 -21.05 -15.23 -23.50
C VAL A 440 -20.02 -14.63 -24.44
N ALA A 441 -20.17 -13.34 -24.71
CA ALA A 441 -19.23 -12.57 -25.51
C ALA A 441 -18.35 -11.66 -24.66
N TYR A 442 -17.10 -11.54 -25.04
CA TYR A 442 -16.15 -10.56 -24.49
C TYR A 442 -15.51 -9.74 -25.59
N LEU A 443 -15.36 -8.44 -25.33
CA LEU A 443 -14.49 -7.56 -26.08
C LEU A 443 -13.34 -7.18 -25.16
N VAL A 444 -12.11 -7.47 -25.61
CA VAL A 444 -10.91 -7.16 -24.84
C VAL A 444 -10.06 -6.20 -25.68
N ASP A 445 -9.91 -4.98 -25.20
CA ASP A 445 -9.09 -3.96 -25.86
C ASP A 445 -7.68 -3.95 -25.29
N PHE A 446 -6.72 -3.90 -26.21
CA PHE A 446 -5.31 -3.80 -25.91
C PHE A 446 -4.79 -2.47 -26.45
N GLU A 447 -4.07 -1.75 -25.62
CA GLU A 447 -3.46 -0.45 -25.94
C GLU A 447 -1.99 -0.43 -25.49
N GLY A 448 -1.27 0.58 -25.88
CA GLY A 448 0.10 0.82 -25.48
C GLY A 448 1.00 1.17 -26.66
N PRO A 449 2.17 1.74 -26.40
CA PRO A 449 3.09 2.25 -27.41
C PRO A 449 3.52 1.18 -28.42
N SER A 450 3.74 -0.06 -27.99
CA SER A 450 4.16 -1.15 -28.90
C SER A 450 3.07 -1.52 -29.91
N LEU A 451 1.80 -1.43 -29.55
CA LEU A 451 0.66 -1.69 -30.45
C LEU A 451 0.36 -0.48 -31.33
N ALA A 452 0.44 0.72 -30.77
CA ALA A 452 0.20 1.96 -31.53
C ALA A 452 1.25 2.21 -32.62
N ALA A 453 2.43 1.62 -32.51
CA ALA A 453 3.49 1.68 -33.51
C ALA A 453 3.27 0.74 -34.72
N LEU A 454 2.33 -0.21 -34.62
CA LEU A 454 2.02 -1.15 -35.68
C LEU A 454 1.14 -0.51 -36.76
N ALA A 455 1.33 -0.95 -38.02
CA ALA A 455 0.43 -0.58 -39.10
C ALA A 455 -0.98 -1.18 -38.86
N PRO A 456 -2.07 -0.50 -39.27
CA PRO A 456 -3.44 -0.99 -39.06
C PRO A 456 -3.73 -2.37 -39.68
N ASP A 457 -2.97 -2.78 -40.67
CA ASP A 457 -3.03 -4.06 -41.39
C ASP A 457 -2.00 -5.08 -40.92
N ALA A 458 -1.29 -4.81 -39.84
CA ALA A 458 -0.31 -5.73 -39.26
C ALA A 458 -0.95 -7.06 -38.87
N ASP A 459 -0.22 -8.18 -39.07
CA ASP A 459 -0.68 -9.52 -38.67
C ASP A 459 -0.57 -9.72 -37.15
N VAL A 460 -1.52 -9.16 -36.40
CA VAL A 460 -1.63 -9.36 -34.96
C VAL A 460 -2.51 -10.57 -34.68
N ARG A 461 -1.99 -11.52 -33.91
CA ARG A 461 -2.69 -12.78 -33.60
C ARG A 461 -2.97 -12.91 -32.12
N SER A 462 -4.08 -13.56 -31.81
CA SER A 462 -4.42 -13.97 -30.44
C SER A 462 -4.24 -15.47 -30.27
N GLN A 463 -3.78 -15.86 -29.09
CA GLN A 463 -3.86 -17.24 -28.63
C GLN A 463 -4.85 -17.29 -27.49
N VAL A 464 -5.94 -18.06 -27.68
CA VAL A 464 -7.02 -18.16 -26.72
C VAL A 464 -7.14 -19.60 -26.24
N SER A 465 -7.14 -19.79 -24.92
CA SER A 465 -7.43 -21.08 -24.30
C SER A 465 -8.65 -20.96 -23.37
N VAL A 466 -9.47 -21.98 -23.34
CA VAL A 466 -10.63 -22.09 -22.44
C VAL A 466 -10.52 -23.40 -21.65
N GLY A 467 -11.06 -23.43 -20.43
CA GLY A 467 -11.11 -24.65 -19.63
C GLY A 467 -12.10 -25.68 -20.18
N ASP A 468 -12.08 -26.89 -19.64
CA ASP A 468 -12.90 -28.03 -20.09
C ASP A 468 -14.40 -27.79 -19.96
N ASN A 469 -14.81 -26.84 -19.11
CA ASN A 469 -16.20 -26.44 -18.89
C ASN A 469 -16.71 -25.39 -19.87
N ALA A 470 -15.92 -25.03 -20.88
CA ALA A 470 -16.31 -24.06 -21.90
C ALA A 470 -15.84 -24.50 -23.30
N GLU A 471 -16.46 -23.93 -24.32
CA GLU A 471 -16.09 -24.09 -25.72
C GLU A 471 -15.89 -22.72 -26.35
N LEU A 472 -14.75 -22.51 -27.00
CA LEU A 472 -14.50 -21.29 -27.78
C LEU A 472 -15.25 -21.38 -29.11
N VAL A 473 -16.22 -20.50 -29.29
CA VAL A 473 -17.08 -20.47 -30.47
C VAL A 473 -16.52 -19.52 -31.53
N GLU A 474 -15.93 -18.41 -31.10
CA GLU A 474 -15.40 -17.39 -31.99
C GLU A 474 -14.23 -16.65 -31.33
N ASN A 475 -13.18 -16.36 -32.09
CA ASN A 475 -12.19 -15.36 -31.77
C ASN A 475 -11.81 -14.55 -33.00
N SER A 476 -11.58 -13.27 -32.83
CA SER A 476 -11.06 -12.41 -33.90
C SER A 476 -10.31 -11.23 -33.30
N VAL A 477 -9.22 -10.84 -33.96
CA VAL A 477 -8.45 -9.64 -33.60
C VAL A 477 -8.60 -8.60 -34.69
N ARG A 478 -8.86 -7.34 -34.29
CA ARG A 478 -9.00 -6.22 -35.23
C ARG A 478 -8.33 -4.98 -34.69
N TYR A 479 -7.74 -4.20 -35.60
CA TYR A 479 -7.28 -2.86 -35.26
C TYR A 479 -8.46 -1.97 -34.84
N ASN A 480 -8.28 -1.21 -33.73
CA ASN A 480 -9.22 -0.24 -33.23
C ASN A 480 -8.69 1.18 -33.53
N PRO A 481 -9.23 1.88 -34.54
CA PRO A 481 -8.74 3.21 -34.92
C PRO A 481 -8.99 4.29 -33.86
N GLU A 482 -9.99 4.09 -32.98
CA GLU A 482 -10.33 5.05 -31.93
C GLU A 482 -9.25 5.14 -30.86
N THR A 483 -8.66 4.00 -30.49
CA THR A 483 -7.64 3.90 -29.45
C THR A 483 -6.22 3.70 -30.00
N LYS A 484 -6.09 3.49 -31.32
CA LYS A 484 -4.86 3.04 -31.98
C LYS A 484 -4.30 1.74 -31.39
N GLY A 485 -5.20 0.92 -30.86
CA GLY A 485 -4.94 -0.36 -30.22
C GLY A 485 -5.54 -1.51 -31.03
N TRP A 486 -5.73 -2.65 -30.35
CA TRP A 486 -6.26 -3.85 -30.97
C TRP A 486 -7.37 -4.45 -30.11
N ARG A 487 -8.48 -4.83 -30.74
CA ARG A 487 -9.63 -5.45 -30.09
C ARG A 487 -9.67 -6.94 -30.38
N LEU A 488 -9.66 -7.74 -29.32
CA LEU A 488 -9.98 -9.16 -29.36
C LEU A 488 -11.45 -9.37 -29.07
N THR A 489 -12.17 -9.98 -29.98
CA THR A 489 -13.57 -10.42 -29.80
C THR A 489 -13.57 -11.91 -29.51
N LEU A 490 -14.19 -12.31 -28.39
CA LEU A 490 -14.32 -13.68 -27.96
C LEU A 490 -15.80 -14.03 -27.77
N ARG A 491 -16.17 -15.25 -28.15
CA ARG A 491 -17.47 -15.82 -27.80
C ARG A 491 -17.30 -17.27 -27.35
N MET A 492 -17.87 -17.58 -26.20
CA MET A 492 -17.72 -18.87 -25.56
C MET A 492 -19.07 -19.42 -25.09
N LYS A 493 -19.26 -20.75 -25.21
CA LYS A 493 -20.37 -21.47 -24.60
C LYS A 493 -19.89 -22.19 -23.35
N ILE A 494 -20.65 -22.05 -22.27
CA ILE A 494 -20.43 -22.80 -21.04
C ILE A 494 -21.13 -24.16 -21.22
N LYS A 495 -20.42 -25.24 -20.88
CA LYS A 495 -20.94 -26.63 -20.92
C LYS A 495 -21.66 -26.97 -19.64
#